data_3583b3abe0312b8385e88136836d1d46
#
_entry.id   3583b3abe0312b8385e88136836d1d46
#
_cell.length_a   1.000
_cell.length_b   1.000
_cell.length_c   1.000
_cell.angle_alpha   90.00
_cell.angle_beta   90.00
_cell.angle_gamma   90.00
#
_symmetry.space_group_name_H-M   'P 1'
#
loop_
_entity.id
_entity.type
_entity.pdbx_description
1 polymer ?
#
loop_
_entity_poly.entity_id
_entity_poly.type
_entity_poly.pdbx_seq_one_letter_code
_entity_poly.pdbx_strand_id
1 'polypeptide(L)'
;MVDAKHAPQQLDEHHEAQEQVGFADRILITKTDVVPDDEVAGLRQRLVKMNPRAKIGEARHGVAAIDDLLDIRGFNLNAILEIEPDFLTDVDHEHDDDVTSFVFRESRPLSLERVEDFLSAIVPVYGAKLMRYKGVLNIRNVEQRIVFQGVHMLMGSAIGAAWKPDEKRESKMVFIGRDMPRDVLLDGLAQCVASAESMP
;
A
#
# COMPACT_ATOMS: atom_id res chain seq x y z
N MET A 1 8.02 -12.62 -9.64
CA MET A 1 7.36 -12.97 -10.93
C MET A 1 6.13 -13.81 -10.64
N VAL A 2 5.06 -13.61 -11.39
CA VAL A 2 3.77 -14.31 -11.25
C VAL A 2 3.45 -14.99 -12.58
N ASP A 3 3.28 -16.31 -12.57
CA ASP A 3 2.97 -17.11 -13.75
C ASP A 3 1.46 -17.03 -14.03
N ALA A 4 1.05 -16.44 -15.14
CA ALA A 4 -0.36 -16.20 -15.46
C ALA A 4 -1.20 -17.49 -15.43
N LYS A 5 -0.60 -18.63 -15.82
CA LYS A 5 -1.30 -19.90 -15.89
C LYS A 5 -1.51 -20.59 -14.55
N HIS A 6 -0.53 -20.47 -13.62
CA HIS A 6 -0.55 -21.21 -12.36
C HIS A 6 -0.88 -20.33 -11.15
N ALA A 7 -0.71 -19.03 -11.27
CA ALA A 7 -0.90 -18.12 -10.14
C ALA A 7 -2.32 -18.14 -9.54
N PRO A 8 -3.42 -18.24 -10.29
CA PRO A 8 -4.74 -18.29 -9.66
C PRO A 8 -4.82 -19.44 -8.63
N GLN A 9 -4.44 -20.64 -9.03
CA GLN A 9 -4.43 -21.81 -8.11
C GLN A 9 -3.43 -21.63 -6.98
N GLN A 10 -2.21 -21.14 -7.26
CA GLN A 10 -1.20 -20.95 -6.22
C GLN A 10 -1.60 -19.92 -5.18
N LEU A 11 -2.28 -18.86 -5.59
CA LEU A 11 -2.81 -17.85 -4.69
C LEU A 11 -3.98 -18.36 -3.83
N ASP A 12 -4.73 -19.37 -4.31
CA ASP A 12 -5.80 -20.02 -3.55
C ASP A 12 -5.25 -21.02 -2.53
N GLU A 13 -4.20 -21.74 -2.88
CA GLU A 13 -3.71 -22.87 -2.10
C GLU A 13 -2.54 -22.55 -1.16
N HIS A 14 -1.78 -21.46 -1.44
CA HIS A 14 -0.51 -21.18 -0.76
C HIS A 14 -0.45 -19.75 -0.18
N HIS A 15 -0.48 -19.67 1.14
CA HIS A 15 -0.33 -18.41 1.86
C HIS A 15 0.98 -17.68 1.52
N GLU A 16 2.07 -18.42 1.30
CA GLU A 16 3.36 -17.83 0.94
C GLU A 16 3.31 -17.11 -0.41
N ALA A 17 2.51 -17.61 -1.36
CA ALA A 17 2.33 -16.94 -2.65
C ALA A 17 1.63 -15.59 -2.47
N GLN A 18 0.59 -15.52 -1.62
CA GLN A 18 -0.09 -14.28 -1.28
C GLN A 18 0.85 -13.32 -0.55
N GLU A 19 1.65 -13.81 0.39
CA GLU A 19 2.63 -12.99 1.11
C GLU A 19 3.66 -12.36 0.17
N GLN A 20 4.20 -13.14 -0.77
CA GLN A 20 5.12 -12.63 -1.77
C GLN A 20 4.52 -11.51 -2.62
N VAL A 21 3.23 -11.62 -2.98
CA VAL A 21 2.51 -10.54 -3.66
C VAL A 21 2.38 -9.32 -2.76
N GLY A 22 1.99 -9.50 -1.50
CA GLY A 22 1.84 -8.42 -0.51
C GLY A 22 3.14 -7.64 -0.27
N PHE A 23 4.29 -8.33 -0.28
CA PHE A 23 5.60 -7.70 -0.07
C PHE A 23 6.23 -7.08 -1.35
N ALA A 24 5.74 -7.42 -2.53
CA ALA A 24 6.37 -7.02 -3.77
C ALA A 24 6.31 -5.49 -4.00
N ASP A 25 7.41 -4.88 -4.45
CA ASP A 25 7.43 -3.53 -5.00
C ASP A 25 7.11 -3.53 -6.50
N ARG A 26 7.43 -4.64 -7.17
CA ARG A 26 7.21 -4.87 -8.59
C ARG A 26 6.71 -6.28 -8.81
N ILE A 27 5.71 -6.43 -9.65
CA ILE A 27 5.18 -7.73 -10.07
C ILE A 27 5.28 -7.80 -11.59
N LEU A 28 5.87 -8.89 -12.08
CA LEU A 28 5.84 -9.22 -13.51
C LEU A 28 4.94 -10.42 -13.72
N ILE A 29 3.86 -10.24 -14.45
CA ILE A 29 3.03 -11.34 -14.94
C ILE A 29 3.73 -11.95 -16.14
N THR A 30 4.06 -13.23 -16.04
CA THR A 30 4.74 -13.99 -17.10
C THR A 30 3.78 -14.96 -17.78
N LYS A 31 4.16 -15.48 -18.95
CA LYS A 31 3.36 -16.46 -19.69
C LYS A 31 1.96 -15.96 -20.09
N THR A 32 1.82 -14.64 -20.29
CA THR A 32 0.57 -14.04 -20.77
C THR A 32 0.25 -14.42 -22.22
N ASP A 33 1.21 -15.04 -22.94
CA ASP A 33 1.05 -15.56 -24.28
C ASP A 33 0.35 -16.93 -24.36
N VAL A 34 0.21 -17.63 -23.24
CA VAL A 34 -0.41 -18.97 -23.16
C VAL A 34 -1.72 -18.98 -22.36
N VAL A 35 -2.24 -17.81 -22.01
CA VAL A 35 -3.46 -17.62 -21.21
C VAL A 35 -4.36 -16.62 -21.94
N PRO A 36 -5.69 -16.79 -21.98
CA PRO A 36 -6.63 -15.82 -22.53
C PRO A 36 -6.48 -14.42 -21.88
N ASP A 37 -6.69 -13.37 -22.68
CA ASP A 37 -6.49 -11.99 -22.22
C ASP A 37 -7.43 -11.60 -21.04
N ASP A 38 -8.63 -12.14 -21.01
CA ASP A 38 -9.61 -11.93 -19.92
C ASP A 38 -9.16 -12.59 -18.61
N GLU A 39 -8.53 -13.76 -18.66
CA GLU A 39 -7.94 -14.41 -17.47
C GLU A 39 -6.73 -13.61 -16.95
N VAL A 40 -5.89 -13.09 -17.85
CA VAL A 40 -4.76 -12.20 -17.48
C VAL A 40 -5.28 -10.93 -16.82
N ALA A 41 -6.36 -10.34 -17.36
CA ALA A 41 -6.98 -9.15 -16.77
C ALA A 41 -7.57 -9.44 -15.38
N GLY A 42 -8.23 -10.58 -15.19
CA GLY A 42 -8.75 -11.02 -13.90
C GLY A 42 -7.63 -11.22 -12.87
N LEU A 43 -6.55 -11.90 -13.26
CA LEU A 43 -5.38 -12.06 -12.39
C LEU A 43 -4.76 -10.70 -12.02
N ARG A 44 -4.60 -9.80 -12.99
CA ARG A 44 -4.08 -8.45 -12.73
C ARG A 44 -4.94 -7.71 -11.69
N GLN A 45 -6.26 -7.74 -11.83
CA GLN A 45 -7.18 -7.13 -10.85
C GLN A 45 -7.01 -7.72 -9.44
N ARG A 46 -6.90 -9.05 -9.34
CA ARG A 46 -6.64 -9.73 -8.07
C ARG A 46 -5.34 -9.24 -7.42
N LEU A 47 -4.24 -9.24 -8.18
CA LEU A 47 -2.93 -8.78 -7.70
C LEU A 47 -2.95 -7.32 -7.24
N VAL A 48 -3.66 -6.44 -7.95
CA VAL A 48 -3.83 -5.04 -7.57
C VAL A 48 -4.62 -4.91 -6.26
N LYS A 49 -5.68 -5.71 -6.06
CA LYS A 49 -6.44 -5.73 -4.79
C LYS A 49 -5.58 -6.16 -3.61
N MET A 50 -4.74 -7.18 -3.80
CA MET A 50 -3.83 -7.66 -2.76
C MET A 50 -2.73 -6.64 -2.45
N ASN A 51 -2.14 -6.04 -3.49
CA ASN A 51 -1.07 -5.06 -3.34
C ASN A 51 -1.21 -3.90 -4.34
N PRO A 52 -1.99 -2.87 -4.00
CA PRO A 52 -2.23 -1.72 -4.86
C PRO A 52 -0.98 -0.84 -5.08
N ARG A 53 0.11 -1.13 -4.37
CA ARG A 53 1.38 -0.41 -4.49
C ARG A 53 2.34 -1.02 -5.49
N ALA A 54 2.21 -2.30 -5.75
CA ALA A 54 3.10 -2.97 -6.67
C ALA A 54 2.83 -2.47 -8.10
N LYS A 55 3.87 -1.96 -8.76
CA LYS A 55 3.76 -1.69 -10.19
C LYS A 55 3.75 -3.03 -10.94
N ILE A 56 2.66 -3.30 -11.65
CA ILE A 56 2.45 -4.57 -12.35
C ILE A 56 2.76 -4.39 -13.83
N GLY A 57 3.80 -5.11 -14.27
CA GLY A 57 4.19 -5.23 -15.69
C GLY A 57 3.94 -6.63 -16.23
N GLU A 58 4.22 -6.82 -17.51
CA GLU A 58 4.16 -8.10 -18.17
C GLU A 58 5.52 -8.47 -18.74
N ALA A 59 5.82 -9.77 -18.75
CA ALA A 59 6.97 -10.31 -19.44
C ALA A 59 6.49 -11.43 -20.38
N ARG A 60 6.73 -11.24 -21.70
CA ARG A 60 6.39 -12.22 -22.74
C ARG A 60 7.66 -12.85 -23.27
N HIS A 61 7.71 -14.18 -23.31
CA HIS A 61 8.89 -14.94 -23.77
C HIS A 61 10.21 -14.51 -23.06
N GLY A 62 10.14 -14.15 -21.79
CA GLY A 62 11.31 -13.70 -21.03
C GLY A 62 11.75 -12.24 -21.31
N VAL A 63 11.03 -11.52 -22.17
CA VAL A 63 11.31 -10.10 -22.45
C VAL A 63 10.45 -9.22 -21.57
N ALA A 64 11.10 -8.33 -20.82
CA ALA A 64 10.47 -7.30 -20.00
C ALA A 64 11.21 -5.97 -20.19
N ALA A 65 10.56 -4.86 -19.89
CA ALA A 65 11.20 -3.55 -19.88
C ALA A 65 12.19 -3.48 -18.71
N ILE A 66 13.48 -3.62 -19.02
CA ILE A 66 14.56 -3.67 -18.01
C ILE A 66 14.60 -2.37 -17.19
N ASP A 67 14.38 -1.23 -17.80
CA ASP A 67 14.35 0.06 -17.10
C ASP A 67 13.30 0.09 -15.99
N ASP A 68 12.14 -0.54 -16.22
CA ASP A 68 11.11 -0.70 -15.20
C ASP A 68 11.54 -1.61 -14.04
N LEU A 69 12.51 -2.47 -14.24
CA LEU A 69 13.03 -3.39 -13.22
C LEU A 69 14.22 -2.81 -12.45
N LEU A 70 15.05 -2.02 -13.10
CA LEU A 70 16.28 -1.47 -12.49
C LEU A 70 16.03 -0.18 -11.70
N ASP A 71 15.07 0.64 -12.10
CA ASP A 71 14.70 1.88 -11.38
C ASP A 71 13.74 1.61 -10.20
N ILE A 72 13.96 0.52 -9.49
CA ILE A 72 13.27 0.25 -8.23
C ILE A 72 13.88 1.16 -7.16
N ARG A 73 13.57 2.44 -7.22
CA ARG A 73 13.74 3.32 -6.07
C ARG A 73 12.74 2.87 -5.03
N GLY A 74 13.14 1.98 -4.13
CA GLY A 74 12.30 1.41 -3.07
C GLY A 74 11.61 2.48 -2.19
N PHE A 75 11.95 3.75 -2.45
CA PHE A 75 11.41 4.94 -1.83
C PHE A 75 10.90 5.93 -2.89
N ASN A 76 9.98 5.52 -3.74
CA ASN A 76 9.31 6.49 -4.62
C ASN A 76 8.06 7.06 -3.92
N LEU A 77 8.24 8.26 -3.35
CA LEU A 77 7.18 9.01 -2.70
C LEU A 77 5.98 9.26 -3.66
N ASN A 78 6.27 9.45 -4.93
CA ASN A 78 5.25 9.72 -5.95
C ASN A 78 4.40 8.47 -6.26
N ALA A 79 4.95 7.27 -6.17
CA ALA A 79 4.18 6.05 -6.39
C ALA A 79 3.08 5.83 -5.33
N ILE A 80 3.18 6.46 -4.16
CA ILE A 80 2.10 6.44 -3.16
C ILE A 80 0.97 7.40 -3.55
N LEU A 81 1.30 8.47 -4.27
CA LEU A 81 0.35 9.48 -4.75
C LEU A 81 -0.36 9.02 -6.03
N GLU A 82 0.26 8.10 -6.78
CA GLU A 82 -0.25 7.53 -8.03
C GLU A 82 -1.13 6.28 -7.84
N ILE A 83 -1.49 5.92 -6.61
CA ILE A 83 -2.55 4.93 -6.40
C ILE A 83 -3.82 5.51 -7.00
N GLU A 84 -4.28 4.94 -8.10
CA GLU A 84 -5.46 5.41 -8.82
C GLU A 84 -6.63 5.57 -7.85
N PRO A 85 -7.25 6.77 -7.79
CA PRO A 85 -8.33 7.05 -6.83
C PRO A 85 -9.53 6.10 -7.01
N ASP A 86 -9.79 5.69 -8.24
CA ASP A 86 -10.95 4.88 -8.62
C ASP A 86 -10.80 3.40 -8.24
N PHE A 87 -9.60 2.94 -7.98
CA PHE A 87 -9.35 1.56 -7.56
C PHE A 87 -9.78 1.27 -6.11
N LEU A 88 -9.90 2.32 -5.30
CA LEU A 88 -10.25 2.26 -3.88
C LEU A 88 -11.72 2.55 -3.62
N THR A 89 -12.54 2.64 -4.66
CA THR A 89 -13.99 2.59 -4.50
C THR A 89 -14.37 1.16 -4.18
N ASP A 90 -14.93 0.99 -2.99
CA ASP A 90 -15.47 -0.24 -2.43
C ASP A 90 -16.19 -1.08 -3.50
N VAL A 91 -15.57 -2.15 -3.92
CA VAL A 91 -16.28 -3.24 -4.54
C VAL A 91 -16.16 -4.40 -3.57
N ASP A 92 -17.18 -4.55 -2.74
CA ASP A 92 -17.41 -5.77 -1.97
C ASP A 92 -17.53 -6.94 -2.95
N HIS A 93 -16.40 -7.58 -3.22
CA HIS A 93 -16.34 -8.89 -3.81
C HIS A 93 -15.60 -9.79 -2.82
N GLU A 94 -16.36 -10.71 -2.23
CA GLU A 94 -15.84 -11.86 -1.50
C GLU A 94 -14.84 -12.57 -2.41
N HIS A 95 -13.57 -12.38 -2.15
CA HIS A 95 -12.50 -13.23 -2.64
C HIS A 95 -11.86 -13.87 -1.42
N ASP A 96 -11.60 -15.13 -1.52
CA ASP A 96 -10.99 -16.02 -0.53
C ASP A 96 -9.49 -15.68 -0.26
N ASP A 97 -9.06 -14.44 -0.55
CA ASP A 97 -7.71 -13.99 -0.34
C ASP A 97 -7.53 -13.55 1.13
N ASP A 98 -6.71 -14.27 1.86
CA ASP A 98 -6.35 -13.93 3.25
C ASP A 98 -5.57 -12.61 3.34
N VAL A 99 -4.83 -12.25 2.28
CA VAL A 99 -4.08 -10.99 2.19
C VAL A 99 -4.96 -9.92 1.55
N THR A 100 -5.24 -8.89 2.32
CA THR A 100 -6.07 -7.76 1.90
C THR A 100 -5.31 -6.44 2.03
N SER A 101 -5.86 -5.38 1.48
CA SER A 101 -5.34 -4.04 1.63
C SER A 101 -6.45 -3.03 1.82
N PHE A 102 -6.12 -1.93 2.50
CA PHE A 102 -6.99 -0.75 2.58
C PHE A 102 -6.16 0.53 2.71
N VAL A 103 -6.80 1.66 2.49
CA VAL A 103 -6.16 2.97 2.52
C VAL A 103 -6.86 3.89 3.51
N PHE A 104 -6.06 4.49 4.39
CA PHE A 104 -6.45 5.64 5.19
C PHE A 104 -6.23 6.91 4.38
N ARG A 105 -7.21 7.84 4.41
CA ARG A 105 -7.12 9.17 3.79
C ARG A 105 -7.64 10.22 4.76
N GLU A 106 -6.89 11.32 4.90
CA GLU A 106 -7.29 12.44 5.73
C GLU A 106 -6.72 13.76 5.18
N SER A 107 -7.59 14.71 4.90
CA SER A 107 -7.19 16.03 4.37
C SER A 107 -6.78 17.02 5.48
N ARG A 108 -7.30 16.82 6.69
CA ARG A 108 -6.91 17.64 7.85
C ARG A 108 -5.49 17.27 8.29
N PRO A 109 -4.69 18.23 8.77
CA PRO A 109 -3.35 17.92 9.26
C PRO A 109 -3.42 17.05 10.52
N LEU A 110 -2.50 16.09 10.61
CA LEU A 110 -2.35 15.20 11.76
C LEU A 110 -1.33 15.77 12.77
N SER A 111 -1.41 15.33 14.01
CA SER A 111 -0.37 15.52 15.02
C SER A 111 0.66 14.40 14.90
N LEU A 112 1.94 14.76 14.72
CA LEU A 112 3.02 13.78 14.62
C LEU A 112 3.10 12.92 15.89
N GLU A 113 3.08 13.55 17.06
CA GLU A 113 3.13 12.88 18.36
C GLU A 113 2.01 11.83 18.50
N ARG A 114 0.76 12.21 18.19
CA ARG A 114 -0.37 11.26 18.26
C ARG A 114 -0.25 10.10 17.29
N VAL A 115 0.27 10.35 16.09
CA VAL A 115 0.50 9.30 15.09
C VAL A 115 1.59 8.34 15.58
N GLU A 116 2.69 8.86 16.09
CA GLU A 116 3.79 8.05 16.64
C GLU A 116 3.33 7.23 17.85
N ASP A 117 2.61 7.83 18.78
CA ASP A 117 2.03 7.13 19.94
C ASP A 117 1.08 6.01 19.51
N PHE A 118 0.15 6.32 18.59
CA PHE A 118 -0.80 5.35 18.08
C PHE A 118 -0.11 4.18 17.39
N LEU A 119 0.78 4.45 16.44
CA LEU A 119 1.48 3.39 15.71
C LEU A 119 2.41 2.59 16.64
N SER A 120 3.07 3.24 17.60
CA SER A 120 3.90 2.56 18.60
C SER A 120 3.09 1.64 19.52
N ALA A 121 1.83 1.97 19.78
CA ALA A 121 0.92 1.12 20.54
C ALA A 121 0.35 -0.04 19.72
N ILE A 122 0.01 0.20 18.45
CA ILE A 122 -0.69 -0.76 17.58
C ILE A 122 0.26 -1.78 16.97
N VAL A 123 1.45 -1.37 16.54
CA VAL A 123 2.41 -2.26 15.87
C VAL A 123 2.82 -3.45 16.75
N PRO A 124 3.12 -3.34 18.04
CA PRO A 124 3.40 -4.49 18.90
C PRO A 124 2.23 -5.49 19.00
N VAL A 125 0.99 -5.01 18.91
CA VAL A 125 -0.20 -5.84 19.07
C VAL A 125 -0.59 -6.54 17.77
N TYR A 126 -0.54 -5.82 16.65
CA TYR A 126 -1.06 -6.28 15.37
C TYR A 126 0.01 -6.43 14.29
N GLY A 127 1.27 -6.13 14.57
CA GLY A 127 2.34 -6.14 13.58
C GLY A 127 2.53 -7.50 12.88
N ALA A 128 2.22 -8.61 13.54
CA ALA A 128 2.22 -9.93 12.90
C ALA A 128 1.17 -10.07 11.77
N LYS A 129 0.07 -9.29 11.85
CA LYS A 129 -0.98 -9.24 10.83
C LYS A 129 -0.70 -8.17 9.77
N LEU A 130 0.12 -7.17 10.08
CA LEU A 130 0.53 -6.09 9.20
C LEU A 130 1.77 -6.52 8.42
N MET A 131 1.59 -7.00 7.19
CA MET A 131 2.72 -7.40 6.35
C MET A 131 3.51 -6.19 5.89
N ARG A 132 2.82 -5.17 5.43
CA ARG A 132 3.43 -3.93 4.96
C ARG A 132 2.49 -2.74 5.17
N TYR A 133 3.06 -1.63 5.57
CA TYR A 133 2.34 -0.36 5.59
C TYR A 133 3.27 0.77 5.16
N LYS A 134 2.70 1.71 4.43
CA LYS A 134 3.47 2.85 3.93
C LYS A 134 2.53 4.01 3.64
N GLY A 135 3.00 5.21 3.93
CA GLY A 135 2.20 6.39 3.69
C GLY A 135 2.96 7.69 3.72
N VAL A 136 2.27 8.71 3.27
CA VAL A 136 2.67 10.11 3.35
C VAL A 136 1.67 10.81 4.25
N LEU A 137 2.16 11.53 5.23
CA LEU A 137 1.34 12.25 6.19
C LEU A 137 1.52 13.75 6.05
N ASN A 138 0.38 14.45 6.06
CA ASN A 138 0.29 15.89 6.22
C ASN A 138 0.29 16.19 7.72
N ILE A 139 1.42 16.65 8.25
CA ILE A 139 1.60 16.95 9.67
C ILE A 139 1.47 18.44 9.91
N ARG A 140 0.77 18.81 10.99
CA ARG A 140 0.60 20.21 11.39
C ARG A 140 1.95 20.89 11.60
N ASN A 141 2.10 22.12 11.10
CA ASN A 141 3.30 22.96 11.20
C ASN A 141 4.56 22.34 10.56
N VAL A 142 4.39 21.37 9.64
CA VAL A 142 5.49 20.80 8.88
C VAL A 142 5.27 21.05 7.39
N GLU A 143 6.24 21.70 6.75
CA GLU A 143 6.18 22.03 5.32
C GLU A 143 6.52 20.83 4.44
N GLN A 144 7.17 19.82 5.00
CA GLN A 144 7.56 18.60 4.30
C GLN A 144 6.53 17.50 4.53
N ARG A 145 6.48 16.56 3.60
CA ARG A 145 5.78 15.30 3.79
C ARG A 145 6.52 14.48 4.84
N ILE A 146 5.80 13.92 5.79
CA ILE A 146 6.38 12.87 6.65
C ILE A 146 6.00 11.54 6.07
N VAL A 147 7.00 10.71 5.80
CA VAL A 147 6.83 9.38 5.23
C VAL A 147 6.95 8.36 6.34
N PHE A 148 5.92 7.54 6.50
CA PHE A 148 5.95 6.36 7.35
C PHE A 148 6.02 5.10 6.50
N GLN A 149 6.80 4.14 6.94
CA GLN A 149 6.85 2.81 6.34
C GLN A 149 7.14 1.75 7.40
N GLY A 150 6.61 0.57 7.16
CA GLY A 150 6.89 -0.56 8.02
C GLY A 150 6.66 -1.90 7.34
N VAL A 151 7.31 -2.90 7.92
CA VAL A 151 7.19 -4.30 7.58
C VAL A 151 7.05 -5.06 8.90
N HIS A 152 5.92 -5.70 9.12
CA HIS A 152 5.60 -6.34 10.38
C HIS A 152 5.81 -5.41 11.59
N MET A 153 6.67 -5.82 12.51
CA MET A 153 6.97 -5.11 13.75
C MET A 153 7.97 -3.95 13.55
N LEU A 154 8.58 -3.84 12.38
CA LEU A 154 9.57 -2.79 12.10
C LEU A 154 8.89 -1.58 11.49
N MET A 155 9.03 -0.43 12.13
CA MET A 155 8.50 0.84 11.68
C MET A 155 9.61 1.87 11.58
N GLY A 156 9.51 2.73 10.57
CA GLY A 156 10.39 3.87 10.41
C GLY A 156 9.66 5.06 9.81
N SER A 157 10.13 6.26 10.16
CA SER A 157 9.68 7.51 9.57
C SER A 157 10.84 8.29 8.97
N ALA A 158 10.56 9.12 7.96
CA ALA A 158 11.54 9.99 7.33
C ALA A 158 10.88 11.29 6.84
N ILE A 159 11.67 12.35 6.80
CA ILE A 159 11.25 13.61 6.20
C ILE A 159 11.38 13.48 4.67
N GLY A 160 10.28 13.70 3.97
CA GLY A 160 10.20 13.70 2.51
C GLY A 160 10.36 15.09 1.89
N ALA A 161 10.01 15.21 0.61
CA ALA A 161 10.02 16.48 -0.09
C ALA A 161 8.96 17.45 0.47
N ALA A 162 9.17 18.74 0.30
CA ALA A 162 8.16 19.76 0.62
C ALA A 162 6.91 19.58 -0.24
N TRP A 163 5.75 19.95 0.32
CA TRP A 163 4.51 20.05 -0.45
C TRP A 163 4.63 21.20 -1.48
N LYS A 164 4.16 20.95 -2.69
CA LYS A 164 4.12 21.99 -3.70
C LYS A 164 3.05 23.04 -3.34
N PRO A 165 3.20 24.33 -3.75
CA PRO A 165 2.22 25.37 -3.44
C PRO A 165 0.80 25.06 -3.93
N ASP A 166 0.69 24.41 -5.08
CA ASP A 166 -0.59 24.10 -5.75
C ASP A 166 -1.11 22.68 -5.41
N GLU A 167 -0.43 21.98 -4.52
CA GLU A 167 -0.77 20.59 -4.18
C GLU A 167 -1.71 20.55 -2.97
N LYS A 168 -2.80 19.77 -3.13
CA LYS A 168 -3.66 19.48 -2.00
C LYS A 168 -2.91 18.60 -1.00
N ARG A 169 -2.65 19.15 0.18
CA ARG A 169 -2.03 18.38 1.27
C ARG A 169 -3.04 17.35 1.81
N GLU A 170 -2.68 16.09 1.73
CA GLU A 170 -3.52 14.98 2.20
C GLU A 170 -2.64 13.86 2.74
N SER A 171 -3.02 13.34 3.91
CA SER A 171 -2.44 12.12 4.45
C SER A 171 -3.02 10.92 3.73
N LYS A 172 -2.16 10.03 3.23
CA LYS A 172 -2.53 8.74 2.64
C LYS A 172 -1.65 7.65 3.20
N MET A 173 -2.24 6.58 3.71
CA MET A 173 -1.51 5.45 4.25
C MET A 173 -2.15 4.15 3.80
N VAL A 174 -1.38 3.27 3.15
CA VAL A 174 -1.81 1.94 2.69
C VAL A 174 -1.34 0.92 3.71
N PHE A 175 -2.24 0.03 4.06
CA PHE A 175 -1.97 -1.15 4.88
C PHE A 175 -2.21 -2.39 4.06
N ILE A 176 -1.30 -3.35 4.12
CA ILE A 176 -1.38 -4.66 3.47
C ILE A 176 -1.13 -5.70 4.55
N GLY A 177 -1.98 -6.70 4.65
CA GLY A 177 -1.83 -7.76 5.65
C GLY A 177 -2.97 -8.74 5.64
N ARG A 178 -2.99 -9.57 6.67
CA ARG A 178 -3.96 -10.65 6.86
C ARG A 178 -4.76 -10.41 8.14
N ASP A 179 -6.08 -10.60 8.10
CA ASP A 179 -6.97 -10.37 9.25
C ASP A 179 -6.69 -9.03 9.98
N MET A 180 -6.45 -8.00 9.22
CA MET A 180 -6.08 -6.69 9.78
C MET A 180 -7.26 -6.06 10.54
N PRO A 181 -7.01 -5.43 11.69
CA PRO A 181 -8.02 -4.68 12.42
C PRO A 181 -8.31 -3.33 11.72
N ARG A 182 -8.96 -3.38 10.55
CA ARG A 182 -9.21 -2.23 9.67
C ARG A 182 -9.80 -1.03 10.43
N ASP A 183 -10.89 -1.27 11.16
CA ASP A 183 -11.60 -0.19 11.86
C ASP A 183 -10.73 0.43 12.96
N VAL A 184 -9.99 -0.39 13.71
CA VAL A 184 -9.06 0.11 14.74
C VAL A 184 -7.98 1.00 14.13
N LEU A 185 -7.45 0.62 12.97
CA LEU A 185 -6.41 1.40 12.27
C LEU A 185 -6.97 2.69 11.68
N LEU A 186 -8.14 2.64 11.03
CA LEU A 186 -8.78 3.82 10.43
C LEU A 186 -9.24 4.81 11.49
N ASP A 187 -9.93 4.36 12.53
CA ASP A 187 -10.46 5.20 13.60
C ASP A 187 -9.33 5.78 14.45
N GLY A 188 -8.31 4.97 14.76
CA GLY A 188 -7.16 5.42 15.53
C GLY A 188 -6.37 6.52 14.80
N LEU A 189 -6.13 6.36 13.51
CA LEU A 189 -5.49 7.42 12.70
C LEU A 189 -6.38 8.65 12.55
N ALA A 190 -7.69 8.50 12.43
CA ALA A 190 -8.63 9.62 12.40
C ALA A 190 -8.61 10.43 13.70
N GLN A 191 -8.38 9.79 14.85
CA GLN A 191 -8.22 10.47 16.14
C GLN A 191 -6.88 11.22 16.27
N CYS A 192 -5.91 10.95 15.39
CA CYS A 192 -4.65 11.67 15.35
C CYS A 192 -4.73 13.05 14.69
N VAL A 193 -5.91 13.45 14.20
CA VAL A 193 -6.11 14.81 13.64
C VAL A 193 -5.75 15.85 14.71
N ALA A 194 -4.92 16.81 14.29
CA ALA A 194 -4.47 17.87 15.17
C ALA A 194 -5.65 18.75 15.61
N SER A 195 -5.83 18.95 16.90
CA SER A 195 -6.89 19.81 17.45
C SER A 195 -6.74 21.25 16.90
N ALA A 196 -7.86 21.90 16.64
CA ALA A 196 -7.85 23.35 16.39
C ALA A 196 -7.54 24.03 17.72
N GLU A 197 -6.27 24.16 18.10
CA GLU A 197 -5.90 25.10 19.18
C GLU A 197 -6.00 26.50 18.60
N SER A 198 -6.80 27.32 19.28
CA SER A 198 -6.82 28.76 19.13
C SER A 198 -5.39 29.29 19.16
N MET A 199 -5.00 30.01 18.11
CA MET A 199 -3.79 30.82 18.14
C MET A 199 -3.87 31.77 19.33
N PRO A 200 -2.76 31.93 20.06
CA PRO A 200 -2.66 33.02 21.02
C PRO A 200 -2.71 34.37 20.36
#